data_6b7659a119117325ef7d79c68738b3b3
#
_entry.id   6b7659a119117325ef7d79c68738b3b3
#
_cell.length_a   1.000
_cell.length_b   1.000
_cell.length_c   1.000
_cell.angle_alpha   90.00
_cell.angle_beta   90.00
_cell.angle_gamma   90.00
#
_symmetry.space_group_name_H-M   'P 1'
#
loop_
_entity.id
_entity.type
_entity.pdbx_description
1 polymer ?
#
loop_
_entity_poly.entity_id
_entity_poly.type
_entity_poly.pdbx_seq_one_letter_code
_entity_poly.pdbx_strand_id
1 'polypeptide(L)'
;LRGYIFDRVFKESGILLVSDSMYFSILGVPGVGMKNVNVTLPIGDQELDLWSETVTLKPALSGLFLPGFSIRISDLKKGGDIYSKVGKGGSSIAFYLDAEKVNLEQIGARNGSPPLKGILNIQSDLLLNESDMSKSSGYFDMSTTDLKINQQNVTPPDPAMAAFSFIVPALNIGKLNGQLKMKNGLLEITQFKFGDEPNADFKGTVNGDIKFEKNLEQSALNLALRFKISQKILDSAEAKTFVSFLSSYQTTPGEYGLKWNATIQDFTNFSIKAIPEKLNN
;
A
#
# COMPACT_ATOMS: atom_id res chain seq x y z
N LEU A 1 7.79 -32.27 6.80
CA LEU A 1 6.82 -31.27 7.26
C LEU A 1 7.12 -29.87 6.67
N ARG A 2 8.39 -29.41 6.77
CA ARG A 2 8.82 -28.09 6.26
C ARG A 2 8.46 -27.92 4.77
N GLY A 3 8.87 -28.84 3.91
CA GLY A 3 8.55 -28.79 2.48
C GLY A 3 7.05 -28.76 2.23
N TYR A 4 6.29 -29.59 2.94
CA TYR A 4 4.82 -29.61 2.80
C TYR A 4 4.16 -28.28 3.16
N ILE A 5 4.59 -27.62 4.25
CA ILE A 5 4.04 -26.31 4.66
C ILE A 5 4.39 -25.24 3.62
N PHE A 6 5.62 -25.19 3.15
CA PHE A 6 6.06 -24.21 2.16
C PHE A 6 5.36 -24.40 0.81
N ASP A 7 5.26 -25.64 0.34
CA ASP A 7 4.52 -25.97 -0.88
C ASP A 7 3.04 -25.60 -0.79
N ARG A 8 2.44 -25.81 0.40
CA ARG A 8 1.04 -25.46 0.62
C ARG A 8 0.82 -23.96 0.61
N VAL A 9 1.65 -23.20 1.33
CA VAL A 9 1.60 -21.73 1.35
C VAL A 9 1.78 -21.19 -0.07
N PHE A 10 2.80 -21.66 -0.79
CA PHE A 10 3.06 -21.22 -2.15
C PHE A 10 1.88 -21.50 -3.10
N LYS A 11 1.32 -22.71 -3.06
CA LYS A 11 0.18 -23.09 -3.92
C LYS A 11 -1.09 -22.28 -3.65
N GLU A 12 -1.32 -21.90 -2.40
CA GLU A 12 -2.55 -21.20 -2.01
C GLU A 12 -2.44 -19.67 -2.08
N SER A 13 -1.25 -19.11 -1.92
CA SER A 13 -1.07 -17.66 -1.83
C SER A 13 -0.03 -17.07 -2.80
N GLY A 14 0.73 -17.91 -3.50
CA GLY A 14 1.87 -17.48 -4.30
C GLY A 14 3.08 -17.00 -3.46
N ILE A 15 2.98 -17.01 -2.12
CA ILE A 15 4.04 -16.57 -1.22
C ILE A 15 5.14 -17.63 -1.15
N LEU A 16 6.36 -17.27 -1.53
CA LEU A 16 7.51 -18.14 -1.37
C LEU A 16 8.16 -17.88 0.00
N LEU A 17 8.32 -18.95 0.78
CA LEU A 17 9.00 -18.93 2.06
C LEU A 17 10.28 -19.77 2.00
N VAL A 18 11.40 -19.18 2.38
CA VAL A 18 12.69 -19.88 2.55
C VAL A 18 13.19 -19.61 3.96
N SER A 19 13.54 -20.65 4.72
CA SER A 19 14.09 -20.49 6.09
C SER A 19 15.21 -21.47 6.35
N ASP A 20 16.12 -21.09 7.25
CA ASP A 20 17.21 -21.98 7.69
C ASP A 20 16.69 -23.10 8.58
N SER A 21 15.78 -22.76 9.51
CA SER A 21 15.25 -23.73 10.45
C SER A 21 13.78 -23.49 10.76
N MET A 22 13.11 -24.57 11.16
CA MET A 22 11.71 -24.57 11.61
C MET A 22 11.64 -25.29 12.96
N TYR A 23 10.85 -24.75 13.89
CA TYR A 23 10.61 -25.33 15.20
C TYR A 23 9.13 -25.22 15.60
N PHE A 24 8.72 -26.08 16.50
CA PHE A 24 7.38 -25.97 17.09
C PHE A 24 7.43 -25.10 18.32
N SER A 25 6.56 -24.08 18.37
CA SER A 25 6.32 -23.26 19.54
C SER A 25 5.14 -23.88 20.31
N ILE A 26 5.41 -24.33 21.55
CA ILE A 26 4.39 -24.95 22.42
C ILE A 26 3.99 -24.05 23.59
N LEU A 27 4.67 -22.92 23.78
CA LEU A 27 4.32 -21.97 24.84
C LEU A 27 3.09 -21.14 24.43
N GLY A 28 2.04 -21.25 25.24
CA GLY A 28 0.75 -20.63 24.96
C GLY A 28 -0.01 -21.37 23.84
N VAL A 29 -0.43 -20.65 22.80
CA VAL A 29 -1.05 -21.26 21.62
C VAL A 29 0.02 -21.96 20.79
N PRO A 30 -0.11 -23.27 20.54
CA PRO A 30 0.84 -24.01 19.71
C PRO A 30 0.97 -23.40 18.31
N GLY A 31 2.18 -23.39 17.78
CA GLY A 31 2.44 -22.80 16.46
C GLY A 31 3.75 -23.28 15.86
N VAL A 32 4.07 -22.73 14.71
CA VAL A 32 5.32 -22.99 14.00
C VAL A 32 6.15 -21.70 13.98
N GLY A 33 7.39 -21.80 14.45
CA GLY A 33 8.38 -20.76 14.34
C GLY A 33 9.42 -21.10 13.28
N MET A 34 9.93 -20.10 12.60
CA MET A 34 10.97 -20.21 11.58
C MET A 34 12.04 -19.15 11.85
N LYS A 35 13.30 -19.47 11.56
CA LYS A 35 14.43 -18.54 11.71
C LYS A 35 15.09 -18.26 10.37
N ASN A 36 15.63 -17.04 10.26
CA ASN A 36 16.31 -16.55 9.06
C ASN A 36 15.44 -16.76 7.81
N VAL A 37 14.29 -16.11 7.81
CA VAL A 37 13.24 -16.32 6.80
C VAL A 37 13.36 -15.27 5.71
N ASN A 38 13.41 -15.71 4.47
CA ASN A 38 13.11 -14.86 3.32
C ASN A 38 11.68 -15.13 2.87
N VAL A 39 10.89 -14.08 2.83
CA VAL A 39 9.49 -14.09 2.40
C VAL A 39 9.41 -13.32 1.09
N THR A 40 9.09 -13.99 -0.01
CA THR A 40 8.82 -13.34 -1.29
C THR A 40 7.32 -13.26 -1.52
N LEU A 41 6.80 -12.05 -1.61
CA LEU A 41 5.38 -11.76 -1.80
C LEU A 41 5.14 -11.33 -3.25
N PRO A 42 4.20 -11.95 -3.98
CA PRO A 42 3.79 -11.46 -5.29
C PRO A 42 2.90 -10.20 -5.10
N ILE A 43 3.25 -9.11 -5.77
CA ILE A 43 2.47 -7.87 -5.80
C ILE A 43 2.26 -7.46 -7.27
N GLY A 44 1.14 -7.90 -7.84
CA GLY A 44 0.90 -7.78 -9.29
C GLY A 44 1.98 -8.54 -10.06
N ASP A 45 2.65 -7.87 -10.98
CA ASP A 45 3.74 -8.44 -11.79
C ASP A 45 5.13 -8.32 -11.10
N GLN A 46 5.16 -7.89 -9.84
CA GLN A 46 6.39 -7.66 -9.08
C GLN A 46 6.49 -8.62 -7.90
N GLU A 47 7.72 -8.81 -7.42
CA GLU A 47 8.01 -9.58 -6.22
C GLU A 47 8.61 -8.66 -5.15
N LEU A 48 8.09 -8.77 -3.93
CA LEU A 48 8.60 -8.12 -2.74
C LEU A 48 9.33 -9.13 -1.87
N ASP A 49 10.63 -8.93 -1.65
CA ASP A 49 11.43 -9.76 -0.76
C ASP A 49 11.57 -9.09 0.62
N LEU A 50 11.14 -9.81 1.65
CA LEU A 50 11.31 -9.43 3.06
C LEU A 50 12.18 -10.45 3.77
N TRP A 51 13.24 -10.00 4.41
CA TRP A 51 14.05 -10.85 5.25
C TRP A 51 13.79 -10.56 6.73
N SER A 52 13.61 -11.61 7.53
CA SER A 52 13.33 -11.54 8.96
C SER A 52 14.11 -12.59 9.73
N GLU A 53 14.56 -12.25 10.94
CA GLU A 53 15.20 -13.22 11.83
C GLU A 53 14.20 -14.27 12.33
N THR A 54 12.95 -13.88 12.56
CA THR A 54 11.94 -14.78 13.11
C THR A 54 10.57 -14.56 12.48
N VAL A 55 9.97 -15.63 11.99
CA VAL A 55 8.56 -15.68 11.58
C VAL A 55 7.84 -16.73 12.42
N THR A 56 6.72 -16.35 13.03
CA THR A 56 5.88 -17.27 13.81
C THR A 56 4.48 -17.32 13.24
N LEU A 57 3.98 -18.54 13.02
CA LEU A 57 2.64 -18.83 12.57
C LEU A 57 1.87 -19.57 13.67
N LYS A 58 0.70 -19.07 14.06
CA LYS A 58 -0.14 -19.66 15.10
C LYS A 58 -1.61 -19.66 14.68
N PRO A 59 -2.40 -20.70 15.08
CA PRO A 59 -3.86 -20.61 15.03
C PRO A 59 -4.35 -19.38 15.79
N ALA A 60 -5.37 -18.71 15.29
CA ALA A 60 -5.94 -17.52 15.91
C ALA A 60 -7.46 -17.46 15.66
N LEU A 61 -8.16 -16.75 16.55
CA LEU A 61 -9.51 -16.26 16.28
C LEU A 61 -9.40 -14.79 15.89
N SER A 62 -10.01 -14.42 14.82
CA SER A 62 -10.07 -13.06 14.30
C SER A 62 -11.51 -12.57 14.35
N GLY A 63 -11.75 -11.30 14.23
CA GLY A 63 -13.04 -10.62 14.31
C GLY A 63 -14.25 -11.55 14.30
N LEU A 64 -15.31 -11.29 14.97
CA LEU A 64 -16.46 -12.19 15.14
C LEU A 64 -16.10 -13.65 15.46
N PHE A 65 -14.94 -13.91 16.08
CA PHE A 65 -14.41 -15.23 16.43
C PHE A 65 -14.22 -16.18 15.23
N LEU A 66 -13.92 -15.64 14.05
CA LEU A 66 -13.65 -16.45 12.86
C LEU A 66 -12.35 -17.25 13.04
N PRO A 67 -12.37 -18.57 12.76
CA PRO A 67 -11.16 -19.38 12.82
C PRO A 67 -10.16 -18.94 11.74
N GLY A 68 -8.90 -18.94 12.08
CA GLY A 68 -7.86 -18.46 11.20
C GLY A 68 -6.47 -18.69 11.75
N PHE A 69 -5.56 -17.84 11.34
CA PHE A 69 -4.16 -17.86 11.79
C PHE A 69 -3.63 -16.47 12.02
N SER A 70 -2.59 -16.38 12.83
CA SER A 70 -1.78 -15.17 12.98
C SER A 70 -0.37 -15.42 12.49
N ILE A 71 0.21 -14.40 11.87
CA ILE A 71 1.60 -14.35 11.44
C ILE A 71 2.26 -13.20 12.20
N ARG A 72 3.41 -13.49 12.81
CA ARG A 72 4.30 -12.47 13.36
C ARG A 72 5.64 -12.59 12.65
N ILE A 73 6.07 -11.50 12.06
CA ILE A 73 7.38 -11.31 11.43
C ILE A 73 8.12 -10.33 12.32
N SER A 74 9.15 -10.78 13.01
CA SER A 74 9.91 -9.97 13.96
C SER A 74 11.34 -9.80 13.48
N ASP A 75 11.93 -8.67 13.89
CA ASP A 75 13.33 -8.36 13.59
C ASP A 75 13.62 -8.38 12.09
N LEU A 76 12.85 -7.60 11.34
CA LEU A 76 13.13 -7.37 9.93
C LEU A 76 14.55 -6.80 9.77
N LYS A 77 15.30 -7.22 8.76
CA LYS A 77 16.74 -6.94 8.56
C LYS A 77 17.14 -5.47 8.73
N LYS A 78 16.27 -4.55 8.34
CA LYS A 78 16.47 -3.09 8.47
C LYS A 78 15.61 -2.46 9.56
N GLY A 79 15.00 -3.28 10.42
CA GLY A 79 14.14 -2.86 11.51
C GLY A 79 12.65 -2.95 11.19
N GLY A 80 11.87 -3.13 12.25
CA GLY A 80 10.42 -3.20 12.25
C GLY A 80 9.87 -4.60 12.47
N ASP A 81 8.61 -4.62 12.87
CA ASP A 81 7.84 -5.83 13.14
C ASP A 81 6.52 -5.77 12.38
N ILE A 82 6.03 -6.93 11.96
CA ILE A 82 4.72 -7.06 11.32
C ILE A 82 3.95 -8.15 12.05
N TYR A 83 2.74 -7.84 12.48
CA TYR A 83 1.81 -8.78 13.03
C TYR A 83 0.50 -8.75 12.25
N SER A 84 0.05 -9.90 11.79
CA SER A 84 -1.22 -10.02 11.06
C SER A 84 -2.05 -11.16 11.62
N LYS A 85 -3.37 -11.00 11.55
CA LYS A 85 -4.35 -12.08 11.78
C LYS A 85 -5.29 -12.14 10.59
N VAL A 86 -5.57 -13.34 10.15
CA VAL A 86 -6.57 -13.60 9.12
C VAL A 86 -7.50 -14.67 9.61
N GLY A 87 -8.80 -14.42 9.54
CA GLY A 87 -9.84 -15.41 9.85
C GLY A 87 -10.89 -15.42 8.76
N LYS A 88 -11.43 -16.60 8.48
CA LYS A 88 -12.47 -16.78 7.45
C LYS A 88 -13.63 -17.60 7.98
N GLY A 89 -14.84 -17.15 7.67
CA GLY A 89 -16.08 -17.89 7.97
C GLY A 89 -17.19 -17.50 7.00
N GLY A 90 -17.66 -18.50 6.22
CA GLY A 90 -18.59 -18.25 5.14
C GLY A 90 -18.00 -17.28 4.10
N SER A 91 -18.71 -16.22 3.80
CA SER A 91 -18.24 -15.14 2.91
C SER A 91 -17.47 -14.04 3.61
N SER A 92 -17.26 -14.13 4.93
CA SER A 92 -16.58 -13.08 5.71
C SER A 92 -15.12 -13.43 5.92
N ILE A 93 -14.23 -12.42 5.68
CA ILE A 93 -12.82 -12.46 6.01
C ILE A 93 -12.56 -11.33 7.01
N ALA A 94 -12.07 -11.70 8.20
CA ALA A 94 -11.52 -10.73 9.15
C ALA A 94 -10.02 -10.63 8.94
N PHE A 95 -9.52 -9.42 8.75
CA PHE A 95 -8.11 -9.13 8.53
C PHE A 95 -7.65 -8.06 9.51
N TYR A 96 -6.65 -8.36 10.31
CA TYR A 96 -5.94 -7.43 11.17
C TYR A 96 -4.49 -7.34 10.74
N LEU A 97 -3.96 -6.13 10.67
CA LEU A 97 -2.55 -5.85 10.40
C LEU A 97 -2.06 -4.78 11.36
N ASP A 98 -0.90 -5.04 11.95
CA ASP A 98 -0.14 -4.10 12.76
C ASP A 98 1.32 -4.21 12.33
N ALA A 99 1.83 -3.15 11.72
CA ALA A 99 3.20 -3.05 11.25
C ALA A 99 3.86 -1.83 11.89
N GLU A 100 4.88 -2.06 12.68
CA GLU A 100 5.56 -1.03 13.45
C GLU A 100 6.99 -0.81 12.97
N LYS A 101 7.35 0.44 12.73
CA LYS A 101 8.73 0.89 12.40
C LYS A 101 9.36 0.12 11.24
N VAL A 102 8.56 -0.30 10.27
CA VAL A 102 9.04 -1.02 9.09
C VAL A 102 9.86 -0.07 8.22
N ASN A 103 11.14 -0.38 8.04
CA ASN A 103 12.01 0.39 7.18
C ASN A 103 11.68 0.12 5.70
N LEU A 104 11.26 1.15 4.98
CA LEU A 104 10.83 1.04 3.58
C LEU A 104 11.95 0.66 2.61
N GLU A 105 13.21 0.86 2.97
CA GLU A 105 14.35 0.43 2.12
C GLU A 105 14.45 -1.08 1.94
N GLN A 106 13.81 -1.87 2.80
CA GLN A 106 13.76 -3.32 2.63
C GLN A 106 12.61 -3.76 1.73
N ILE A 107 11.67 -2.87 1.47
CA ILE A 107 10.57 -3.04 0.53
C ILE A 107 11.08 -2.60 -0.85
N GLY A 108 12.11 -3.29 -1.36
CA GLY A 108 12.65 -3.06 -2.69
C GLY A 108 12.09 -4.09 -3.65
N ALA A 109 11.44 -3.66 -4.72
CA ALA A 109 11.10 -4.59 -5.78
C ALA A 109 12.36 -5.04 -6.51
N ARG A 110 12.49 -6.34 -6.79
CA ARG A 110 13.58 -6.90 -7.60
C ARG A 110 13.67 -6.26 -8.99
N ASN A 111 12.59 -5.74 -9.53
CA ASN A 111 12.47 -5.32 -10.94
C ASN A 111 12.23 -3.82 -11.11
N GLY A 112 12.92 -2.96 -10.33
CA GLY A 112 13.00 -1.53 -10.65
C GLY A 112 11.91 -0.65 -10.08
N SER A 113 11.14 -1.09 -9.09
CA SER A 113 10.33 -0.17 -8.28
C SER A 113 11.25 0.83 -7.58
N PRO A 114 10.82 2.09 -7.44
CA PRO A 114 11.65 3.10 -6.83
C PRO A 114 11.96 2.70 -5.39
N PRO A 115 13.23 2.68 -4.99
CA PRO A 115 13.56 2.45 -3.61
C PRO A 115 12.95 3.60 -2.80
N LEU A 116 11.96 3.26 -2.01
CA LEU A 116 11.42 4.13 -0.98
C LEU A 116 12.36 4.11 0.21
N LYS A 117 12.53 5.26 0.85
CA LYS A 117 13.22 5.41 2.12
C LYS A 117 12.26 5.97 3.15
N GLY A 118 12.47 5.60 4.39
CA GLY A 118 11.65 6.07 5.50
C GLY A 118 11.16 4.93 6.38
N ILE A 119 10.42 5.30 7.40
CA ILE A 119 9.83 4.37 8.36
C ILE A 119 8.32 4.38 8.17
N LEU A 120 7.74 3.18 8.07
CA LEU A 120 6.31 2.97 7.88
C LEU A 120 5.71 2.33 9.14
N ASN A 121 4.55 2.87 9.57
CA ASN A 121 3.65 2.22 10.51
C ASN A 121 2.28 2.06 9.85
N ILE A 122 1.67 0.89 10.05
CA ILE A 122 0.31 0.59 9.56
C ILE A 122 -0.45 -0.11 10.67
N GLN A 123 -1.71 0.29 10.85
CA GLN A 123 -2.67 -0.44 11.65
C GLN A 123 -3.98 -0.57 10.88
N SER A 124 -4.52 -1.77 10.81
CA SER A 124 -5.83 -1.97 10.20
C SER A 124 -6.60 -3.10 10.87
N ASP A 125 -7.92 -2.96 10.85
CA ASP A 125 -8.87 -4.01 11.27
C ASP A 125 -10.05 -3.96 10.30
N LEU A 126 -10.14 -4.97 9.45
CA LEU A 126 -11.09 -5.05 8.35
C LEU A 126 -11.94 -6.30 8.46
N LEU A 127 -13.23 -6.14 8.28
CA LEU A 127 -14.18 -7.23 8.04
C LEU A 127 -14.68 -7.10 6.61
N LEU A 128 -14.15 -7.96 5.74
CA LEU A 128 -14.47 -7.96 4.32
C LEU A 128 -15.53 -9.02 4.03
N ASN A 129 -16.43 -8.75 3.10
CA ASN A 129 -17.37 -9.71 2.60
C ASN A 129 -17.03 -10.04 1.13
N GLU A 130 -16.50 -11.24 0.87
CA GLU A 130 -16.05 -11.67 -0.47
C GLU A 130 -17.18 -11.71 -1.50
N SER A 131 -18.41 -12.02 -1.07
CA SER A 131 -19.57 -12.13 -1.96
C SER A 131 -20.26 -10.78 -2.22
N ASP A 132 -20.00 -9.79 -1.36
CA ASP A 132 -20.64 -8.49 -1.42
C ASP A 132 -19.82 -7.43 -0.65
N MET A 133 -18.89 -6.78 -1.34
CA MET A 133 -18.01 -5.78 -0.74
C MET A 133 -18.76 -4.60 -0.11
N SER A 134 -20.01 -4.34 -0.53
CA SER A 134 -20.85 -3.29 0.08
C SER A 134 -21.20 -3.56 1.55
N LYS A 135 -20.93 -4.75 2.07
CA LYS A 135 -21.13 -5.12 3.49
C LYS A 135 -19.86 -5.07 4.32
N SER A 136 -18.74 -4.69 3.71
CA SER A 136 -17.45 -4.62 4.37
C SER A 136 -17.37 -3.42 5.31
N SER A 137 -16.56 -3.55 6.36
CA SER A 137 -16.34 -2.51 7.36
C SER A 137 -14.95 -2.60 7.97
N GLY A 138 -14.48 -1.53 8.63
CA GLY A 138 -13.22 -1.51 9.33
C GLY A 138 -12.51 -0.16 9.27
N TYR A 139 -11.22 -0.19 9.54
CA TYR A 139 -10.35 1.00 9.42
C TYR A 139 -8.96 0.64 8.92
N PHE A 140 -8.27 1.64 8.42
CA PHE A 140 -6.88 1.57 7.99
C PHE A 140 -6.19 2.88 8.35
N ASP A 141 -5.19 2.80 9.21
CA ASP A 141 -4.34 3.91 9.63
C ASP A 141 -2.92 3.66 9.15
N MET A 142 -2.29 4.66 8.56
CA MET A 142 -0.90 4.59 8.15
C MET A 142 -0.16 5.88 8.46
N SER A 143 1.10 5.76 8.81
CA SER A 143 2.00 6.90 8.94
C SER A 143 3.39 6.56 8.46
N THR A 144 4.07 7.57 7.91
CA THR A 144 5.48 7.47 7.59
C THR A 144 6.27 8.61 8.22
N THR A 145 7.56 8.37 8.46
CA THR A 145 8.53 9.43 8.77
C THR A 145 9.70 9.32 7.81
N ASP A 146 10.28 10.47 7.45
CA ASP A 146 11.41 10.58 6.51
C ASP A 146 11.17 9.92 5.15
N LEU A 147 9.91 9.93 4.69
CA LEU A 147 9.54 9.33 3.40
C LEU A 147 10.24 10.06 2.25
N LYS A 148 11.04 9.33 1.51
CA LYS A 148 11.72 9.79 0.29
C LYS A 148 11.47 8.81 -0.83
N ILE A 149 11.30 9.35 -2.01
CA ILE A 149 11.18 8.62 -3.27
C ILE A 149 12.44 8.93 -4.07
N ASN A 150 13.19 7.93 -4.47
CA ASN A 150 14.34 8.17 -5.33
C ASN A 150 13.88 8.49 -6.77
N GLN A 151 14.78 9.12 -7.53
CA GLN A 151 14.54 9.37 -8.94
C GLN A 151 14.21 8.08 -9.70
N GLN A 152 13.23 8.13 -10.58
CA GLN A 152 12.80 7.01 -11.40
C GLN A 152 12.33 7.44 -12.78
N ASN A 153 12.50 6.56 -13.75
CA ASN A 153 11.88 6.68 -15.06
C ASN A 153 10.51 6.00 -15.03
N VAL A 154 9.48 6.74 -15.35
CA VAL A 154 8.12 6.22 -15.51
C VAL A 154 7.87 6.04 -16.99
N THR A 155 7.67 4.80 -17.40
CA THR A 155 7.26 4.45 -18.78
C THR A 155 5.85 3.90 -18.71
N PRO A 156 4.91 4.45 -19.46
CA PRO A 156 3.57 3.90 -19.55
C PRO A 156 3.59 2.42 -19.96
N PRO A 157 2.72 1.58 -19.40
CA PRO A 157 2.69 0.14 -19.71
C PRO A 157 2.28 -0.15 -21.16
N ASP A 158 1.54 0.76 -21.81
CA ASP A 158 1.17 0.64 -23.21
C ASP A 158 2.38 0.98 -24.10
N PRO A 159 2.88 0.05 -24.95
CA PRO A 159 3.98 0.31 -25.87
C PRO A 159 3.73 1.50 -26.81
N ALA A 160 2.47 1.76 -27.20
CA ALA A 160 2.12 2.92 -28.04
C ALA A 160 2.34 4.26 -27.30
N MET A 161 2.37 4.23 -25.97
CA MET A 161 2.61 5.40 -25.12
C MET A 161 4.05 5.48 -24.58
N ALA A 162 4.95 4.59 -24.99
CA ALA A 162 6.33 4.56 -24.51
C ALA A 162 7.10 5.89 -24.78
N ALA A 163 6.69 6.64 -25.81
CA ALA A 163 7.23 7.98 -26.11
C ALA A 163 6.90 9.02 -25.02
N PHE A 164 5.95 8.76 -24.13
CA PHE A 164 5.57 9.63 -23.01
C PHE A 164 6.30 9.28 -21.70
N SER A 165 7.42 8.57 -21.80
CA SER A 165 8.27 8.32 -20.65
C SER A 165 8.78 9.64 -20.06
N PHE A 166 8.74 9.76 -18.74
CA PHE A 166 9.23 10.93 -18.03
C PHE A 166 10.00 10.56 -16.77
N ILE A 167 10.88 11.45 -16.35
CA ILE A 167 11.64 11.27 -15.11
C ILE A 167 10.86 11.92 -13.97
N VAL A 168 10.54 11.11 -12.95
CA VAL A 168 10.12 11.62 -11.65
C VAL A 168 11.41 11.92 -10.88
N PRO A 169 11.65 13.18 -10.48
CA PRO A 169 12.85 13.52 -9.73
C PRO A 169 12.84 12.86 -8.35
N ALA A 170 13.98 12.81 -7.69
CA ALA A 170 14.04 12.43 -6.29
C ALA A 170 13.21 13.40 -5.44
N LEU A 171 12.30 12.88 -4.61
CA LEU A 171 11.35 13.66 -3.84
C LEU A 171 11.50 13.38 -2.35
N ASN A 172 11.53 14.45 -1.55
CA ASN A 172 11.36 14.37 -0.11
C ASN A 172 9.90 14.66 0.25
N ILE A 173 9.20 13.64 0.70
CA ILE A 173 7.81 13.74 1.15
C ILE A 173 7.76 14.02 2.66
N GLY A 174 8.76 13.55 3.42
CA GLY A 174 8.80 13.70 4.88
C GLY A 174 7.76 12.85 5.58
N LYS A 175 6.79 13.48 6.26
CA LYS A 175 5.70 12.76 6.94
C LYS A 175 4.50 12.57 6.02
N LEU A 176 3.92 11.38 6.11
CA LEU A 176 2.62 11.07 5.56
C LEU A 176 1.76 10.49 6.68
N ASN A 177 0.51 10.92 6.80
CA ASN A 177 -0.49 10.37 7.71
C ASN A 177 -1.77 10.12 6.93
N GLY A 178 -2.26 8.88 6.98
CA GLY A 178 -3.47 8.46 6.32
C GLY A 178 -4.40 7.73 7.30
N GLN A 179 -5.66 8.15 7.35
CA GLN A 179 -6.71 7.51 8.13
C GLN A 179 -7.91 7.29 7.24
N LEU A 180 -8.31 6.03 7.10
CA LEU A 180 -9.44 5.62 6.30
C LEU A 180 -10.40 4.80 7.17
N LYS A 181 -11.69 5.02 6.99
CA LYS A 181 -12.73 4.30 7.73
C LYS A 181 -13.74 3.72 6.75
N MET A 182 -13.99 2.44 6.88
CA MET A 182 -14.96 1.74 6.05
C MET A 182 -16.19 1.37 6.87
N LYS A 183 -17.37 1.73 6.35
CA LYS A 183 -18.66 1.35 6.94
C LYS A 183 -19.66 1.03 5.83
N ASN A 184 -20.19 -0.19 5.87
CA ASN A 184 -21.17 -0.64 4.88
C ASN A 184 -20.68 -0.41 3.43
N GLY A 185 -19.44 -0.80 3.16
CA GLY A 185 -18.82 -0.65 1.85
C GLY A 185 -18.43 0.78 1.43
N LEU A 186 -18.72 1.79 2.23
CA LEU A 186 -18.22 3.14 2.00
C LEU A 186 -16.91 3.33 2.76
N LEU A 187 -15.80 3.45 2.03
CA LEU A 187 -14.47 3.78 2.55
C LEU A 187 -14.27 5.30 2.47
N GLU A 188 -14.31 5.98 3.58
CA GLU A 188 -14.07 7.41 3.70
C GLU A 188 -12.61 7.69 4.06
N ILE A 189 -11.99 8.63 3.37
CA ILE A 189 -10.70 9.20 3.74
C ILE A 189 -10.95 10.28 4.78
N THR A 190 -10.83 9.91 6.06
CA THR A 190 -11.09 10.83 7.17
C THR A 190 -9.95 11.81 7.36
N GLN A 191 -8.72 11.38 7.05
CA GLN A 191 -7.53 12.21 7.01
C GLN A 191 -6.51 11.58 6.07
N PHE A 192 -5.98 12.37 5.14
CA PHE A 192 -4.80 11.96 4.39
C PHE A 192 -3.98 13.21 4.07
N LYS A 193 -2.83 13.33 4.74
CA LYS A 193 -1.90 14.46 4.61
C LYS A 193 -0.49 13.96 4.36
N PHE A 194 0.25 14.71 3.58
CA PHE A 194 1.67 14.43 3.33
C PHE A 194 2.46 15.74 3.24
N GLY A 195 3.73 15.69 3.57
CA GLY A 195 4.63 16.82 3.45
C GLY A 195 4.52 17.83 4.58
N ASP A 196 4.16 17.44 5.79
CA ASP A 196 4.01 18.38 6.95
C ASP A 196 5.35 18.94 7.47
N GLU A 197 6.46 18.63 6.80
CA GLU A 197 7.80 19.10 7.17
C GLU A 197 8.23 20.33 6.34
N PRO A 198 9.03 21.26 6.91
CA PRO A 198 9.47 22.45 6.19
C PRO A 198 10.19 22.15 4.87
N ASN A 199 10.94 21.04 4.83
CA ASN A 199 11.78 20.64 3.70
C ASN A 199 11.09 19.67 2.73
N ALA A 200 9.79 19.42 2.90
CA ALA A 200 9.07 18.53 2.00
C ALA A 200 8.96 19.16 0.60
N ASP A 201 9.28 18.35 -0.41
CA ASP A 201 9.17 18.76 -1.82
C ASP A 201 7.72 18.75 -2.31
N PHE A 202 6.89 17.91 -1.68
CA PHE A 202 5.44 17.82 -1.91
C PHE A 202 4.69 17.93 -0.59
N LYS A 203 3.66 18.79 -0.56
CA LYS A 203 2.77 18.99 0.59
C LYS A 203 1.33 18.95 0.11
N GLY A 204 0.51 18.15 0.74
CA GLY A 204 -0.86 18.09 0.28
C GLY A 204 -1.80 17.23 1.12
N THR A 205 -3.01 17.12 0.60
CA THR A 205 -4.10 16.34 1.20
C THR A 205 -4.84 15.55 0.13
N VAL A 206 -5.29 14.37 0.50
CA VAL A 206 -6.29 13.61 -0.26
C VAL A 206 -7.57 13.57 0.56
N ASN A 207 -8.69 13.83 -0.08
CA ASN A 207 -10.03 13.74 0.52
C ASN A 207 -10.92 12.94 -0.43
N GLY A 208 -11.97 12.37 0.11
CA GLY A 208 -12.97 11.69 -0.69
C GLY A 208 -13.36 10.34 -0.12
N ASP A 209 -13.93 9.53 -0.99
CA ASP A 209 -14.45 8.22 -0.63
C ASP A 209 -14.34 7.21 -1.78
N ILE A 210 -14.45 5.93 -1.41
CA ILE A 210 -14.60 4.82 -2.33
C ILE A 210 -15.85 4.05 -1.90
N LYS A 211 -16.85 4.02 -2.77
CA LYS A 211 -18.06 3.26 -2.54
C LYS A 211 -17.93 1.89 -3.20
N PHE A 212 -17.71 0.87 -2.38
CA PHE A 212 -17.64 -0.50 -2.85
C PHE A 212 -19.03 -1.02 -3.21
N GLU A 213 -19.15 -1.58 -4.38
CA GLU A 213 -20.34 -2.27 -4.87
C GLU A 213 -20.15 -3.81 -4.73
N LYS A 214 -21.22 -4.56 -4.93
CA LYS A 214 -21.16 -6.03 -4.91
C LYS A 214 -20.14 -6.55 -5.92
N ASN A 215 -20.10 -5.98 -7.12
CA ASN A 215 -19.04 -6.19 -8.09
C ASN A 215 -17.97 -5.10 -7.88
N LEU A 216 -16.77 -5.50 -7.49
CA LEU A 216 -15.64 -4.59 -7.19
C LEU A 216 -15.33 -3.64 -8.35
N GLU A 217 -15.40 -4.10 -9.59
CA GLU A 217 -15.13 -3.28 -10.78
C GLU A 217 -16.07 -2.07 -10.91
N GLN A 218 -17.31 -2.20 -10.41
CA GLN A 218 -18.32 -1.14 -10.44
C GLN A 218 -18.20 -0.15 -9.29
N SER A 219 -17.26 -0.39 -8.36
CA SER A 219 -17.04 0.49 -7.21
C SER A 219 -16.60 1.87 -7.65
N ALA A 220 -17.24 2.89 -7.10
CA ALA A 220 -17.01 4.29 -7.45
C ALA A 220 -15.92 4.91 -6.58
N LEU A 221 -15.01 5.65 -7.22
CA LEU A 221 -13.96 6.43 -6.57
C LEU A 221 -14.28 7.92 -6.75
N ASN A 222 -14.44 8.64 -5.65
CA ASN A 222 -14.59 10.08 -5.60
C ASN A 222 -13.42 10.67 -4.82
N LEU A 223 -12.34 11.01 -5.48
CA LEU A 223 -11.11 11.44 -4.83
C LEU A 223 -10.73 12.86 -5.27
N ALA A 224 -10.26 13.65 -4.33
CA ALA A 224 -9.71 14.97 -4.56
C ALA A 224 -8.32 15.07 -3.93
N LEU A 225 -7.32 15.36 -4.75
CA LEU A 225 -5.93 15.59 -4.34
C LEU A 225 -5.61 17.07 -4.50
N ARG A 226 -5.17 17.72 -3.43
CA ARG A 226 -4.60 19.08 -3.46
C ARG A 226 -3.17 19.02 -2.97
N PHE A 227 -2.24 19.63 -3.70
CA PHE A 227 -0.85 19.64 -3.28
C PHE A 227 -0.10 20.87 -3.79
N LYS A 228 0.99 21.16 -3.09
CA LYS A 228 2.00 22.15 -3.47
C LYS A 228 3.31 21.48 -3.79
N ILE A 229 4.03 22.02 -4.74
CA ILE A 229 5.37 21.59 -5.11
C ILE A 229 6.36 22.63 -4.63
N SER A 230 7.49 22.20 -4.04
CA SER A 230 8.55 23.12 -3.60
C SER A 230 9.17 23.86 -4.79
N GLN A 231 9.63 25.09 -4.57
CA GLN A 231 10.31 25.88 -5.59
C GLN A 231 11.54 25.16 -6.14
N LYS A 232 12.25 24.44 -5.29
CA LYS A 232 13.40 23.60 -5.67
C LYS A 232 13.05 22.61 -6.80
N ILE A 233 11.89 21.95 -6.72
CA ILE A 233 11.43 21.01 -7.75
C ILE A 233 10.95 21.78 -9.00
N LEU A 234 10.23 22.89 -8.82
CA LEU A 234 9.76 23.70 -9.94
C LEU A 234 10.92 24.25 -10.79
N ASP A 235 12.05 24.59 -10.18
CA ASP A 235 13.23 25.13 -10.85
C ASP A 235 14.18 24.03 -11.38
N SER A 236 13.94 22.76 -11.03
CA SER A 236 14.78 21.64 -11.46
C SER A 236 14.61 21.37 -12.96
N ALA A 237 15.72 21.33 -13.68
CA ALA A 237 15.70 20.96 -15.10
C ALA A 237 15.19 19.52 -15.32
N GLU A 238 15.47 18.62 -14.38
CA GLU A 238 15.06 17.22 -14.41
C GLU A 238 13.55 17.06 -14.22
N ALA A 239 12.93 17.97 -13.44
CA ALA A 239 11.50 17.95 -13.17
C ALA A 239 10.66 18.66 -14.25
N LYS A 240 11.26 19.32 -15.21
CA LYS A 240 10.52 20.14 -16.22
C LYS A 240 9.38 19.40 -16.89
N THR A 241 9.64 18.19 -17.38
CA THR A 241 8.63 17.38 -18.08
C THR A 241 7.50 16.99 -17.13
N PHE A 242 7.84 16.56 -15.92
CA PHE A 242 6.88 16.21 -14.86
C PHE A 242 6.01 17.42 -14.47
N VAL A 243 6.62 18.57 -14.21
CA VAL A 243 5.90 19.82 -13.87
C VAL A 243 5.03 20.30 -15.03
N SER A 244 5.52 20.18 -16.27
CA SER A 244 4.74 20.53 -17.47
C SER A 244 3.48 19.66 -17.59
N PHE A 245 3.58 18.38 -17.32
CA PHE A 245 2.42 17.49 -17.29
C PHE A 245 1.37 17.92 -16.25
N LEU A 246 1.80 18.42 -15.10
CA LEU A 246 0.92 18.91 -14.05
C LEU A 246 0.33 20.31 -14.32
N SER A 247 0.82 21.03 -15.31
CA SER A 247 0.41 22.43 -15.56
C SER A 247 -1.09 22.61 -15.82
N SER A 248 -1.73 21.64 -16.46
CA SER A 248 -3.18 21.62 -16.71
C SER A 248 -4.02 21.54 -15.41
N TYR A 249 -3.43 21.07 -14.33
CA TYR A 249 -4.08 20.91 -13.03
C TYR A 249 -3.73 22.02 -12.03
N GLN A 250 -2.94 23.01 -12.45
CA GLN A 250 -2.54 24.12 -11.60
C GLN A 250 -3.75 25.00 -11.24
N THR A 251 -4.02 25.17 -9.95
CA THR A 251 -5.11 26.01 -9.43
C THR A 251 -4.62 27.43 -9.15
N THR A 252 -3.48 27.56 -8.49
CA THR A 252 -2.73 28.80 -8.28
C THR A 252 -1.24 28.52 -8.47
N PRO A 253 -0.37 29.54 -8.61
CA PRO A 253 1.06 29.30 -8.77
C PRO A 253 1.64 28.36 -7.71
N GLY A 254 2.21 27.24 -8.16
CA GLY A 254 2.79 26.19 -7.30
C GLY A 254 1.78 25.29 -6.57
N GLU A 255 0.47 25.50 -6.77
CA GLU A 255 -0.58 24.64 -6.21
C GLU A 255 -1.33 23.88 -7.31
N TYR A 256 -1.65 22.63 -7.05
CA TYR A 256 -2.28 21.72 -8.00
C TYR A 256 -3.49 21.05 -7.36
N GLY A 257 -4.51 20.83 -8.16
CA GLY A 257 -5.72 20.15 -7.71
C GLY A 257 -6.24 19.19 -8.77
N LEU A 258 -6.38 17.93 -8.38
CA LEU A 258 -6.86 16.84 -9.22
C LEU A 258 -8.10 16.22 -8.57
N LYS A 259 -9.07 15.88 -9.39
CA LYS A 259 -10.29 15.21 -8.96
C LYS A 259 -10.55 14.00 -9.84
N TRP A 260 -10.89 12.89 -9.23
CA TRP A 260 -11.35 11.68 -9.90
C TRP A 260 -12.79 11.37 -9.52
N ASN A 261 -13.61 11.13 -10.54
CA ASN A 261 -14.94 10.54 -10.42
C ASN A 261 -15.01 9.39 -11.43
N ALA A 262 -14.58 8.22 -11.00
CA ALA A 262 -14.41 7.07 -11.88
C ALA A 262 -14.76 5.77 -11.15
N THR A 263 -14.87 4.67 -11.85
CA THR A 263 -14.99 3.34 -11.26
C THR A 263 -13.63 2.64 -11.24
N ILE A 264 -13.50 1.57 -10.44
CA ILE A 264 -12.30 0.71 -10.49
C ILE A 264 -12.10 0.18 -11.92
N GLN A 265 -13.16 -0.20 -12.61
CA GLN A 265 -13.11 -0.65 -14.00
C GLN A 265 -12.55 0.41 -14.96
N ASP A 266 -12.86 1.70 -14.75
CA ASP A 266 -12.29 2.77 -15.56
C ASP A 266 -10.77 2.82 -15.45
N PHE A 267 -10.20 2.59 -14.25
CA PHE A 267 -8.75 2.54 -14.04
C PHE A 267 -8.12 1.28 -14.66
N THR A 268 -8.74 0.11 -14.48
CA THR A 268 -8.20 -1.15 -15.03
C THR A 268 -8.23 -1.18 -16.56
N ASN A 269 -9.21 -0.51 -17.17
CA ASN A 269 -9.35 -0.43 -18.62
C ASN A 269 -8.68 0.81 -19.23
N PHE A 270 -7.93 1.60 -18.44
CA PHE A 270 -7.32 2.87 -18.89
C PHE A 270 -8.30 3.77 -19.64
N SER A 271 -9.55 3.84 -19.19
CA SER A 271 -10.57 4.67 -19.81
C SER A 271 -10.27 6.16 -19.61
N ILE A 272 -10.85 7.00 -20.48
CA ILE A 272 -10.70 8.46 -20.37
C ILE A 272 -11.22 9.00 -19.02
N LYS A 273 -12.14 8.29 -18.37
CA LYS A 273 -12.66 8.64 -17.04
C LYS A 273 -11.65 8.40 -15.90
N ALA A 274 -10.61 7.60 -16.15
CA ALA A 274 -9.49 7.43 -15.20
C ALA A 274 -8.53 8.64 -15.21
N ILE A 275 -8.63 9.52 -16.23
CA ILE A 275 -7.84 10.75 -16.28
C ILE A 275 -8.46 11.75 -15.29
N PRO A 276 -7.67 12.33 -14.36
CA PRO A 276 -8.20 13.30 -13.41
C PRO A 276 -8.67 14.57 -14.10
N GLU A 277 -9.69 15.17 -13.54
CA GLU A 277 -10.12 16.52 -13.88
C GLU A 277 -9.39 17.54 -12.99
N LYS A 278 -9.27 18.78 -13.47
CA LYS A 278 -8.79 19.87 -12.64
C LYS A 278 -9.81 20.16 -11.53
N LEU A 279 -9.34 20.20 -10.29
CA LEU A 279 -10.18 20.57 -9.15
C LEU A 279 -10.41 22.08 -9.20
N ASN A 280 -11.65 22.47 -9.38
CA ASN A 280 -12.05 23.89 -9.27
C ASN A 280 -12.02 24.35 -7.82
N ASN A 281 -11.67 25.60 -7.59
CA ASN A 281 -11.62 26.23 -6.25
C ASN A 281 -13.01 26.35 -5.63
#